data_cacec5c94a16998466733c493938a480
#
_entry.id   cacec5c94a16998466733c493938a480
#
_cell.length_a   1.000
_cell.length_b   1.000
_cell.length_c   1.000
_cell.angle_alpha   90.00
_cell.angle_beta   90.00
_cell.angle_gamma   90.00
#
_symmetry.space_group_name_H-M   'P 1'
#
loop_
_entity.id
_entity.type
_entity.pdbx_description
1 polymer ?
#
loop_
_entity_poly.entity_id
_entity_poly.type
_entity_poly.pdbx_seq_one_letter_code
_entity_poly.pdbx_strand_id
1 'polypeptide(L)'
;MNMKKLNIKIAITALALFATIGLSAQEGYSVSISNPSNTTLIVKEVNRVSVEAYDGSEILISNSKGNAKPERAEGLKALSARGEDNTGIGLNVQKSGNEVTVFQASRRPQGKFTIKVPKSVKVEIEHTGNWEGGKIEVYGITGELEISGRYNSVYLEDVSGPALVNTVYGKVEAIFTELSQSGPTSLVSVYSTVDVTLPANTKADVSIKTPYGEAYSDMDMEFPKSDGMRKVSSTVKGTLNGGGVELAIKASYSNAYLRKK
;
A
#
# COMPACT_ATOMS: atom_id res chain seq x y z
N MET A 1 1.09 73.32 53.62
CA MET A 1 1.68 73.28 52.29
C MET A 1 1.69 71.80 51.86
N ASN A 2 0.66 71.38 51.04
CA ASN A 2 0.36 69.99 50.73
C ASN A 2 1.11 69.56 49.46
N MET A 3 2.05 68.63 49.61
CA MET A 3 2.64 67.93 48.47
C MET A 3 1.84 66.70 48.09
N LYS A 4 1.18 66.72 46.94
CA LYS A 4 0.45 65.57 46.37
C LYS A 4 1.49 64.61 45.78
N LYS A 5 1.44 63.37 46.31
CA LYS A 5 2.17 62.21 45.73
C LYS A 5 1.53 61.76 44.41
N LEU A 6 2.29 61.82 43.33
CA LEU A 6 1.91 61.33 42.00
C LEU A 6 2.25 59.84 41.90
N ASN A 7 1.28 58.98 41.89
CA ASN A 7 1.45 57.53 41.66
C ASN A 7 1.48 57.25 40.15
N ILE A 8 2.68 56.98 39.61
CA ILE A 8 2.85 56.51 38.23
C ILE A 8 2.65 54.99 38.24
N LYS A 9 1.54 54.51 37.67
CA LYS A 9 1.34 53.11 37.37
C LYS A 9 2.02 52.77 36.03
N ILE A 10 3.10 52.03 36.10
CA ILE A 10 3.76 51.47 34.90
C ILE A 10 2.96 50.28 34.46
N ALA A 11 2.23 50.40 33.35
CA ALA A 11 1.60 49.28 32.68
C ALA A 11 2.64 48.58 31.81
N ILE A 12 3.07 47.39 32.24
CA ILE A 12 3.91 46.51 31.41
C ILE A 12 3.01 45.79 30.43
N THR A 13 2.98 46.23 29.20
CA THR A 13 2.31 45.54 28.10
C THR A 13 3.26 44.45 27.62
N ALA A 14 2.99 43.19 28.01
CA ALA A 14 3.67 42.03 27.47
C ALA A 14 3.20 41.79 26.04
N LEU A 15 4.03 42.14 25.07
CA LEU A 15 3.81 41.82 23.64
C LEU A 15 4.18 40.35 23.43
N ALA A 16 3.15 39.49 23.47
CA ALA A 16 3.31 38.09 23.10
C ALA A 16 3.57 37.96 21.61
N LEU A 17 4.82 37.75 21.25
CA LEU A 17 5.26 37.45 19.89
C LEU A 17 4.80 36.02 19.57
N PHE A 18 3.64 35.84 18.94
CA PHE A 18 3.26 34.57 18.35
C PHE A 18 4.15 34.32 17.14
N ALA A 19 5.22 33.55 17.34
CA ALA A 19 5.93 32.92 16.25
C ALA A 19 4.98 31.91 15.58
N THR A 20 4.34 32.30 14.50
CA THR A 20 3.67 31.37 13.61
C THR A 20 4.76 30.54 12.96
N ILE A 21 5.02 29.35 13.52
CA ILE A 21 5.74 28.31 12.82
C ILE A 21 4.83 27.95 11.65
N GLY A 22 5.16 28.44 10.47
CA GLY A 22 4.54 28.00 9.22
C GLY A 22 4.85 26.52 9.04
N LEU A 23 3.98 25.65 9.55
CA LEU A 23 3.88 24.30 8.99
C LEU A 23 3.50 24.52 7.53
N SER A 24 4.46 24.30 6.63
CA SER A 24 4.13 24.06 5.23
C SER A 24 3.14 22.89 5.25
N ALA A 25 1.86 23.19 5.12
CA ALA A 25 0.84 22.17 4.92
C ALA A 25 1.28 21.42 3.67
N GLN A 26 1.70 20.18 3.84
CA GLN A 26 1.95 19.27 2.72
C GLN A 26 0.62 19.24 1.98
N GLU A 27 0.57 19.79 0.75
CA GLU A 27 -0.66 19.85 -0.03
C GLU A 27 -1.22 18.44 -0.10
N GLY A 28 -2.37 18.23 0.52
CA GLY A 28 -3.05 16.95 0.63
C GLY A 28 -4.46 17.06 0.08
N TYR A 29 -5.01 15.94 -0.34
CA TYR A 29 -6.39 15.81 -0.78
C TYR A 29 -7.10 14.79 0.10
N SER A 30 -8.33 15.07 0.52
CA SER A 30 -9.11 14.16 1.36
C SER A 30 -10.41 13.75 0.69
N VAL A 31 -10.85 12.52 0.98
CA VAL A 31 -12.14 11.97 0.53
C VAL A 31 -12.85 11.37 1.73
N SER A 32 -13.99 11.97 2.10
CA SER A 32 -14.83 11.43 3.16
C SER A 32 -15.52 10.14 2.72
N ILE A 33 -15.47 9.11 3.57
CA ILE A 33 -16.12 7.82 3.38
C ILE A 33 -17.02 7.50 4.57
N SER A 34 -18.15 6.86 4.32
CA SER A 34 -19.17 6.61 5.37
C SER A 34 -19.00 5.25 6.05
N ASN A 35 -18.48 4.26 5.34
CA ASN A 35 -18.31 2.90 5.85
C ASN A 35 -17.00 2.30 5.31
N PRO A 36 -15.90 2.33 6.09
CA PRO A 36 -14.60 1.83 5.66
C PRO A 36 -14.62 0.36 5.19
N SER A 37 -15.31 -0.52 5.91
CA SER A 37 -15.35 -1.96 5.56
C SER A 37 -16.12 -2.27 4.26
N ASN A 38 -16.92 -1.32 3.78
CA ASN A 38 -17.66 -1.43 2.53
C ASN A 38 -17.13 -0.45 1.46
N THR A 39 -15.97 0.13 1.71
CA THR A 39 -15.31 1.05 0.78
C THR A 39 -14.19 0.35 0.05
N THR A 40 -14.12 0.56 -1.26
CA THR A 40 -13.00 0.11 -2.10
C THR A 40 -12.20 1.33 -2.57
N LEU A 41 -10.91 1.34 -2.26
CA LEU A 41 -9.94 2.24 -2.88
C LEU A 41 -9.36 1.56 -4.12
N ILE A 42 -9.52 2.18 -5.30
CA ILE A 42 -9.01 1.68 -6.57
C ILE A 42 -7.92 2.65 -7.07
N VAL A 43 -6.67 2.18 -7.13
CA VAL A 43 -5.52 2.98 -7.58
C VAL A 43 -5.08 2.49 -8.94
N LYS A 44 -5.22 3.32 -9.98
CA LYS A 44 -4.91 2.95 -11.36
C LYS A 44 -3.75 3.74 -11.94
N GLU A 45 -2.72 3.01 -12.38
CA GLU A 45 -1.56 3.56 -13.08
C GLU A 45 -0.88 4.72 -12.31
N VAL A 46 -0.84 4.63 -10.98
CA VAL A 46 -0.10 5.56 -10.13
C VAL A 46 1.28 4.99 -9.87
N ASN A 47 2.30 5.69 -10.32
CA ASN A 47 3.69 5.29 -10.13
C ASN A 47 4.16 5.67 -8.71
N ARG A 48 4.88 4.77 -8.02
CA ARG A 48 5.43 4.96 -6.66
C ARG A 48 4.35 5.32 -5.64
N VAL A 49 3.48 4.40 -5.35
CA VAL A 49 2.40 4.57 -4.37
C VAL A 49 2.67 3.80 -3.09
N SER A 50 2.37 4.44 -1.95
CA SER A 50 2.26 3.82 -0.63
C SER A 50 0.81 3.93 -0.17
N VAL A 51 0.20 2.82 0.21
CA VAL A 51 -1.08 2.78 0.90
C VAL A 51 -0.84 2.40 2.35
N GLU A 52 -1.26 3.24 3.28
CA GLU A 52 -0.94 3.10 4.71
C GLU A 52 -2.23 3.13 5.53
N ALA A 53 -2.42 2.13 6.37
CA ALA A 53 -3.52 2.15 7.33
C ALA A 53 -3.31 3.24 8.37
N TYR A 54 -4.40 3.87 8.82
CA TYR A 54 -4.38 4.81 9.92
C TYR A 54 -5.72 4.79 10.70
N ASP A 55 -5.70 5.34 11.91
CA ASP A 55 -6.89 5.40 12.77
C ASP A 55 -7.73 6.66 12.45
N GLY A 56 -8.32 6.71 11.27
CA GLY A 56 -9.19 7.80 10.83
C GLY A 56 -10.39 7.29 10.05
N SER A 57 -11.21 8.22 9.55
CA SER A 57 -12.47 7.93 8.86
C SER A 57 -12.51 8.42 7.41
N GLU A 58 -11.40 8.94 6.88
CA GLU A 58 -11.30 9.48 5.53
C GLU A 58 -10.18 8.81 4.76
N ILE A 59 -10.14 8.98 3.45
CA ILE A 59 -8.98 8.67 2.62
C ILE A 59 -8.19 9.96 2.45
N LEU A 60 -6.91 9.95 2.89
CA LEU A 60 -6.02 11.10 2.81
C LEU A 60 -4.93 10.82 1.77
N ILE A 61 -4.75 11.72 0.81
CA ILE A 61 -3.81 11.54 -0.30
C ILE A 61 -2.81 12.69 -0.29
N SER A 62 -1.54 12.38 -0.36
CA SER A 62 -0.46 13.37 -0.40
C SER A 62 0.64 12.99 -1.41
N ASN A 63 1.41 13.99 -1.84
CA ASN A 63 2.58 13.80 -2.69
C ASN A 63 3.82 14.36 -1.97
N SER A 64 4.87 13.56 -1.84
CA SER A 64 6.08 13.92 -1.09
C SER A 64 6.85 15.14 -1.64
N LYS A 65 6.63 15.50 -2.89
CA LYS A 65 7.27 16.66 -3.55
C LYS A 65 6.29 17.74 -4.01
N GLY A 66 4.98 17.57 -3.69
CA GLY A 66 3.95 18.43 -4.27
C GLY A 66 3.86 18.25 -5.78
N ASN A 67 3.12 19.13 -6.43
CA ASN A 67 2.99 19.16 -7.89
C ASN A 67 3.53 20.51 -8.40
N ALA A 68 4.85 20.67 -8.36
CA ALA A 68 5.48 21.90 -8.89
C ALA A 68 5.17 22.01 -10.38
N LYS A 69 4.28 22.95 -10.73
CA LYS A 69 3.95 23.27 -12.12
C LYS A 69 5.05 24.19 -12.70
N PRO A 70 5.38 24.04 -14.00
CA PRO A 70 6.18 25.05 -14.67
C PRO A 70 5.51 26.42 -14.55
N GLU A 71 6.26 27.49 -14.42
CA GLU A 71 5.74 28.88 -14.32
C GLU A 71 4.70 29.20 -15.42
N ARG A 72 4.96 28.73 -16.65
CA ARG A 72 4.01 28.86 -17.78
C ARG A 72 2.69 28.13 -17.60
N ALA A 73 2.56 27.23 -16.63
CA ALA A 73 1.35 26.48 -16.33
C ALA A 73 0.59 27.08 -15.13
N GLU A 74 0.93 28.28 -14.70
CA GLU A 74 0.19 29.00 -13.66
C GLU A 74 -1.26 29.19 -14.08
N GLY A 75 -2.23 28.87 -13.19
CA GLY A 75 -3.65 28.91 -13.48
C GLY A 75 -4.18 27.75 -14.35
N LEU A 76 -3.30 26.90 -14.90
CA LEU A 76 -3.71 25.76 -15.73
C LEU A 76 -3.77 24.46 -14.93
N LYS A 77 -4.59 23.51 -15.39
CA LYS A 77 -4.66 22.15 -14.85
C LYS A 77 -3.88 21.18 -15.74
N ALA A 78 -3.18 20.21 -15.12
CA ALA A 78 -2.58 19.12 -15.87
C ALA A 78 -3.66 18.21 -16.47
N LEU A 79 -3.51 17.88 -17.75
CA LEU A 79 -4.43 17.02 -18.47
C LEU A 79 -3.76 15.71 -18.86
N SER A 80 -4.51 14.62 -18.77
CA SER A 80 -4.10 13.32 -19.29
C SER A 80 -5.28 12.66 -20.01
N ALA A 81 -5.03 11.57 -20.73
CA ALA A 81 -6.09 10.76 -21.34
C ALA A 81 -7.05 10.14 -20.27
N ARG A 82 -6.64 10.15 -19.00
CA ARG A 82 -7.40 9.62 -17.86
C ARG A 82 -8.11 10.69 -17.04
N GLY A 83 -8.09 11.95 -17.48
CA GLY A 83 -8.74 13.06 -16.81
C GLY A 83 -7.80 14.22 -16.43
N GLU A 84 -8.36 15.27 -15.88
CA GLU A 84 -7.61 16.42 -15.37
C GLU A 84 -7.17 16.19 -13.93
N ASP A 85 -6.13 16.89 -13.50
CA ASP A 85 -5.75 16.98 -12.08
C ASP A 85 -6.80 17.78 -11.31
N ASN A 86 -7.64 17.10 -10.55
CA ASN A 86 -8.66 17.73 -9.68
C ASN A 86 -8.21 17.80 -8.21
N THR A 87 -6.97 17.36 -7.92
CA THR A 87 -6.43 17.33 -6.56
C THR A 87 -5.38 18.41 -6.30
N GLY A 88 -4.79 18.98 -7.35
CA GLY A 88 -3.64 19.89 -7.25
C GLY A 88 -2.28 19.18 -7.03
N ILE A 89 -2.28 17.88 -6.76
CA ILE A 89 -1.06 17.10 -6.47
C ILE A 89 -0.65 16.13 -7.59
N GLY A 90 -1.29 16.23 -8.77
CA GLY A 90 -0.97 15.42 -9.95
C GLY A 90 -1.84 14.19 -10.13
N LEU A 91 -2.95 14.09 -9.41
CA LEU A 91 -3.90 12.98 -9.46
C LEU A 91 -5.29 13.44 -9.91
N ASN A 92 -6.07 12.50 -10.45
CA ASN A 92 -7.51 12.61 -10.60
C ASN A 92 -8.17 11.63 -9.63
N VAL A 93 -9.05 12.13 -8.77
CA VAL A 93 -9.78 11.35 -7.79
C VAL A 93 -11.28 11.43 -8.08
N GLN A 94 -11.91 10.29 -8.17
CA GLN A 94 -13.33 10.14 -8.42
C GLN A 94 -13.96 9.28 -7.33
N LYS A 95 -15.13 9.68 -6.83
CA LYS A 95 -15.92 8.90 -5.87
C LYS A 95 -17.27 8.56 -6.49
N SER A 96 -17.61 7.27 -6.49
CA SER A 96 -18.90 6.76 -6.93
C SER A 96 -19.42 5.74 -5.91
N GLY A 97 -20.44 6.12 -5.15
CA GLY A 97 -20.93 5.28 -4.05
C GLY A 97 -19.84 4.97 -3.03
N ASN A 98 -19.51 3.69 -2.89
CA ASN A 98 -18.46 3.20 -1.98
C ASN A 98 -17.11 3.02 -2.66
N GLU A 99 -16.95 3.37 -3.91
CA GLU A 99 -15.70 3.29 -4.64
C GLU A 99 -15.02 4.65 -4.71
N VAL A 100 -13.73 4.69 -4.41
CA VAL A 100 -12.86 5.85 -4.60
C VAL A 100 -11.75 5.44 -5.56
N THR A 101 -11.78 6.01 -6.76
CA THR A 101 -10.81 5.71 -7.81
C THR A 101 -9.81 6.84 -7.93
N VAL A 102 -8.53 6.49 -7.93
CA VAL A 102 -7.38 7.39 -8.02
C VAL A 102 -6.59 7.09 -9.28
N PHE A 103 -6.43 8.07 -10.16
CA PHE A 103 -5.65 7.97 -11.39
C PHE A 103 -4.50 8.97 -11.38
N GLN A 104 -3.39 8.61 -12.01
CA GLN A 104 -2.32 9.57 -12.25
C GLN A 104 -2.69 10.51 -13.39
N ALA A 105 -2.87 11.80 -13.09
CA ALA A 105 -3.19 12.83 -14.07
C ALA A 105 -1.93 13.47 -14.70
N SER A 106 -0.80 13.45 -14.00
CA SER A 106 0.49 13.93 -14.54
C SER A 106 1.25 12.77 -15.22
N ARG A 107 1.79 13.00 -16.41
CA ARG A 107 2.62 12.00 -17.13
C ARG A 107 3.96 11.71 -16.45
N ARG A 108 4.50 12.68 -15.72
CA ARG A 108 5.79 12.58 -15.01
C ARG A 108 5.67 13.19 -13.61
N PRO A 109 4.96 12.53 -12.70
CA PRO A 109 4.83 13.03 -11.34
C PRO A 109 6.19 13.01 -10.65
N GLN A 110 6.47 14.05 -9.89
CA GLN A 110 7.60 14.09 -8.99
C GLN A 110 7.19 13.50 -7.64
N GLY A 111 8.08 12.74 -7.01
CA GLY A 111 7.85 12.24 -5.65
C GLY A 111 7.13 10.88 -5.58
N LYS A 112 6.67 10.57 -4.38
CA LYS A 112 5.92 9.37 -4.01
C LYS A 112 4.54 9.80 -3.53
N PHE A 113 3.51 9.12 -3.97
CA PHE A 113 2.15 9.31 -3.46
C PHE A 113 1.95 8.44 -2.22
N THR A 114 1.43 9.05 -1.16
CA THR A 114 0.99 8.34 0.04
C THR A 114 -0.51 8.48 0.17
N ILE A 115 -1.20 7.35 0.27
CA ILE A 115 -2.65 7.26 0.47
C ILE A 115 -2.90 6.62 1.82
N LYS A 116 -3.37 7.39 2.79
CA LYS A 116 -3.77 6.87 4.10
C LYS A 116 -5.24 6.50 4.09
N VAL A 117 -5.56 5.31 4.58
CA VAL A 117 -6.92 4.77 4.62
C VAL A 117 -7.23 4.13 5.96
N PRO A 118 -8.50 4.07 6.39
CA PRO A 118 -8.89 3.20 7.50
C PRO A 118 -8.51 1.74 7.19
N LYS A 119 -8.00 1.01 8.16
CA LYS A 119 -7.40 -0.33 7.98
C LYS A 119 -8.28 -1.38 7.30
N SER A 120 -9.62 -1.26 7.40
CA SER A 120 -10.59 -2.22 6.85
C SER A 120 -11.03 -1.91 5.41
N VAL A 121 -10.51 -0.85 4.79
CA VAL A 121 -10.79 -0.51 3.39
C VAL A 121 -10.22 -1.61 2.49
N LYS A 122 -11.03 -2.06 1.51
CA LYS A 122 -10.55 -2.90 0.42
C LYS A 122 -9.66 -2.06 -0.51
N VAL A 123 -8.50 -2.59 -0.90
CA VAL A 123 -7.53 -1.89 -1.73
C VAL A 123 -7.26 -2.67 -3.02
N GLU A 124 -7.51 -2.04 -4.15
CA GLU A 124 -7.20 -2.54 -5.48
C GLU A 124 -6.15 -1.62 -6.13
N ILE A 125 -5.03 -2.17 -6.57
CA ILE A 125 -3.97 -1.41 -7.24
C ILE A 125 -3.65 -2.06 -8.58
N GLU A 126 -3.81 -1.30 -9.66
CA GLU A 126 -3.51 -1.73 -11.01
C GLU A 126 -2.44 -0.81 -11.63
N HIS A 127 -1.31 -1.40 -12.03
CA HIS A 127 -0.26 -0.69 -12.77
C HIS A 127 0.30 -1.61 -13.86
N THR A 128 -0.36 -1.65 -15.00
CA THR A 128 -0.08 -2.58 -16.10
C THR A 128 0.61 -1.92 -17.30
N GLY A 129 0.61 -0.57 -17.35
CA GLY A 129 1.24 0.22 -18.39
C GLY A 129 2.65 0.66 -18.04
N ASN A 130 3.46 0.86 -19.06
CA ASN A 130 4.74 1.56 -19.09
C ASN A 130 5.93 1.02 -18.25
N TRP A 131 7.12 1.29 -18.79
CA TRP A 131 8.44 0.90 -18.35
C TRP A 131 8.92 1.50 -17.02
N GLU A 132 8.23 2.47 -16.45
CA GLU A 132 8.61 3.09 -15.20
C GLU A 132 8.03 2.28 -14.03
N GLY A 133 8.59 1.09 -13.79
CA GLY A 133 8.27 0.28 -12.63
C GLY A 133 8.62 1.04 -11.35
N GLY A 134 7.60 1.49 -10.63
CA GLY A 134 7.74 2.02 -9.28
C GLY A 134 7.63 0.92 -8.24
N LYS A 135 7.71 1.30 -6.97
CA LYS A 135 7.40 0.43 -5.85
C LYS A 135 5.94 0.64 -5.43
N ILE A 136 5.20 -0.43 -5.27
CA ILE A 136 3.88 -0.45 -4.62
C ILE A 136 4.12 -0.93 -3.19
N GLU A 137 3.77 -0.12 -2.21
CA GLU A 137 3.94 -0.42 -0.80
C GLU A 137 2.59 -0.35 -0.09
N VAL A 138 2.28 -1.35 0.76
CA VAL A 138 1.04 -1.41 1.53
C VAL A 138 1.36 -1.76 2.97
N TYR A 139 0.84 -0.97 3.91
CA TYR A 139 1.14 -1.10 5.33
C TYR A 139 -0.14 -1.16 6.18
N GLY A 140 -0.24 -2.14 7.06
CA GLY A 140 -1.25 -2.22 8.12
C GLY A 140 -2.68 -2.48 7.66
N ILE A 141 -2.91 -2.90 6.43
CA ILE A 141 -4.25 -3.15 5.88
C ILE A 141 -4.78 -4.50 6.35
N THR A 142 -6.01 -4.49 6.88
CA THR A 142 -6.75 -5.70 7.29
C THR A 142 -7.89 -6.05 6.32
N GLY A 143 -8.23 -5.15 5.40
CA GLY A 143 -9.15 -5.39 4.30
C GLY A 143 -8.54 -6.26 3.21
N GLU A 144 -9.35 -6.64 2.24
CA GLU A 144 -8.91 -7.39 1.06
C GLU A 144 -7.96 -6.58 0.19
N LEU A 145 -6.90 -7.21 -0.32
CA LEU A 145 -5.90 -6.61 -1.20
C LEU A 145 -5.92 -7.28 -2.57
N GLU A 146 -6.02 -6.50 -3.63
CA GLU A 146 -5.84 -6.95 -5.01
C GLU A 146 -4.82 -6.06 -5.71
N ILE A 147 -3.66 -6.62 -6.09
CA ILE A 147 -2.56 -5.86 -6.68
C ILE A 147 -2.11 -6.52 -7.97
N SER A 148 -2.19 -5.77 -9.06
CA SER A 148 -1.72 -6.18 -10.39
C SER A 148 -0.67 -5.20 -10.90
N GLY A 149 0.58 -5.67 -10.97
CA GLY A 149 1.72 -4.88 -11.45
C GLY A 149 2.43 -5.54 -12.62
N ARG A 150 2.99 -4.76 -13.53
CA ARG A 150 3.82 -5.30 -14.60
C ARG A 150 5.31 -5.19 -14.30
N TYR A 151 5.78 -4.00 -13.97
CA TYR A 151 7.19 -3.71 -13.66
C TYR A 151 7.40 -3.32 -12.20
N ASN A 152 6.35 -3.35 -11.39
CA ASN A 152 6.36 -2.90 -10.02
C ASN A 152 6.80 -4.00 -9.06
N SER A 153 7.73 -3.69 -8.17
CA SER A 153 7.92 -4.48 -6.97
C SER A 153 6.82 -4.16 -5.97
N VAL A 154 6.29 -5.20 -5.32
CA VAL A 154 5.23 -5.10 -4.32
C VAL A 154 5.80 -5.43 -2.96
N TYR A 155 5.57 -4.56 -2.00
CA TYR A 155 5.93 -4.74 -0.60
C TYR A 155 4.70 -4.60 0.28
N LEU A 156 4.38 -5.65 1.01
CA LEU A 156 3.29 -5.70 1.99
C LEU A 156 3.88 -5.87 3.38
N GLU A 157 3.50 -5.04 4.33
CA GLU A 157 3.93 -5.15 5.71
C GLU A 157 2.77 -4.95 6.67
N ASP A 158 2.72 -5.79 7.71
CA ASP A 158 1.67 -5.79 8.73
C ASP A 158 0.24 -5.92 8.16
N VAL A 159 0.10 -6.71 7.09
CA VAL A 159 -1.19 -7.01 6.47
C VAL A 159 -1.80 -8.28 7.07
N SER A 160 -3.14 -8.38 7.05
CA SER A 160 -3.84 -9.58 7.54
C SER A 160 -5.03 -10.00 6.67
N GLY A 161 -5.52 -9.16 5.78
CA GLY A 161 -6.62 -9.52 4.86
C GLY A 161 -6.20 -10.54 3.78
N PRO A 162 -7.16 -11.16 3.08
CA PRO A 162 -6.86 -11.92 1.88
C PRO A 162 -6.10 -11.07 0.88
N ALA A 163 -5.08 -11.62 0.22
CA ALA A 163 -4.25 -10.86 -0.71
C ALA A 163 -4.08 -11.61 -2.04
N LEU A 164 -4.47 -10.96 -3.13
CA LEU A 164 -4.22 -11.40 -4.50
C LEU A 164 -3.19 -10.47 -5.14
N VAL A 165 -1.95 -10.94 -5.25
CA VAL A 165 -0.84 -10.14 -5.80
C VAL A 165 -0.26 -10.81 -7.03
N ASN A 166 -0.22 -10.09 -8.13
CA ASN A 166 0.38 -10.56 -9.37
C ASN A 166 1.32 -9.49 -9.94
N THR A 167 2.57 -9.86 -10.20
CA THR A 167 3.52 -9.01 -10.92
C THR A 167 4.28 -9.81 -11.97
N VAL A 168 4.70 -9.14 -13.04
CA VAL A 168 5.47 -9.82 -14.11
C VAL A 168 6.97 -9.74 -13.84
N TYR A 169 7.52 -8.54 -13.70
CA TYR A 169 8.97 -8.32 -13.55
C TYR A 169 9.39 -7.90 -12.15
N GLY A 170 8.46 -7.47 -11.31
CA GLY A 170 8.74 -7.04 -9.95
C GLY A 170 8.84 -8.20 -8.94
N LYS A 171 9.58 -8.00 -7.87
CA LYS A 171 9.54 -8.92 -6.73
C LYS A 171 8.26 -8.70 -5.91
N VAL A 172 7.82 -9.76 -5.21
CA VAL A 172 6.78 -9.67 -4.18
C VAL A 172 7.42 -10.02 -2.85
N GLU A 173 7.26 -9.14 -1.88
CA GLU A 173 7.68 -9.35 -0.49
C GLU A 173 6.50 -9.04 0.42
N ALA A 174 6.07 -10.00 1.23
CA ALA A 174 4.87 -9.88 2.05
C ALA A 174 5.11 -10.37 3.47
N ILE A 175 4.88 -9.50 4.45
CA ILE A 175 5.03 -9.77 5.88
C ILE A 175 3.64 -9.65 6.52
N PHE A 176 3.06 -10.81 6.85
CA PHE A 176 1.74 -10.87 7.47
C PHE A 176 1.84 -10.80 9.00
N THR A 177 0.90 -10.09 9.63
CA THR A 177 0.65 -10.20 11.07
C THR A 177 -0.22 -11.40 11.39
N GLU A 178 -1.11 -11.74 10.46
CA GLU A 178 -2.01 -12.88 10.51
C GLU A 178 -2.41 -13.22 9.07
N LEU A 179 -2.57 -14.49 8.75
CA LEU A 179 -3.16 -14.91 7.48
C LEU A 179 -4.67 -15.09 7.67
N SER A 180 -5.47 -14.23 7.04
CA SER A 180 -6.93 -14.28 7.11
C SER A 180 -7.46 -15.65 6.71
N GLN A 181 -8.43 -16.14 7.47
CA GLN A 181 -9.15 -17.35 7.13
C GLN A 181 -10.44 -17.07 6.33
N SER A 182 -10.71 -15.82 5.96
CA SER A 182 -11.94 -15.43 5.25
C SER A 182 -11.86 -15.63 3.73
N GLY A 183 -10.67 -15.81 3.18
CA GLY A 183 -10.46 -16.00 1.74
C GLY A 183 -9.02 -16.39 1.42
N PRO A 184 -8.77 -16.91 0.22
CA PRO A 184 -7.45 -17.36 -0.21
C PRO A 184 -6.46 -16.20 -0.37
N THR A 185 -5.18 -16.53 -0.20
CA THR A 185 -4.07 -15.61 -0.51
C THR A 185 -3.23 -16.20 -1.64
N SER A 186 -2.97 -15.40 -2.67
CA SER A 186 -2.16 -15.77 -3.83
C SER A 186 -1.13 -14.70 -4.15
N LEU A 187 0.14 -15.08 -4.12
CA LEU A 187 1.27 -14.18 -4.35
C LEU A 187 2.11 -14.69 -5.52
N VAL A 188 2.15 -13.92 -6.61
CA VAL A 188 2.72 -14.37 -7.88
C VAL A 188 3.72 -13.35 -8.42
N SER A 189 4.90 -13.83 -8.79
CA SER A 189 5.84 -13.12 -9.66
C SER A 189 6.27 -14.03 -10.82
N VAL A 190 6.31 -13.50 -12.04
CA VAL A 190 6.77 -14.29 -13.19
C VAL A 190 8.29 -14.35 -13.27
N TYR A 191 8.97 -13.20 -13.28
CA TYR A 191 10.42 -13.12 -13.50
C TYR A 191 11.24 -12.77 -12.27
N SER A 192 10.61 -12.66 -11.10
CA SER A 192 11.31 -12.30 -9.87
C SER A 192 10.90 -13.16 -8.68
N THR A 193 11.48 -12.90 -7.53
CA THR A 193 11.26 -13.64 -6.29
C THR A 193 9.89 -13.34 -5.66
N VAL A 194 9.38 -14.33 -4.93
CA VAL A 194 8.28 -14.15 -3.97
C VAL A 194 8.79 -14.54 -2.60
N ASP A 195 8.76 -13.62 -1.64
CA ASP A 195 9.23 -13.80 -0.27
C ASP A 195 8.08 -13.51 0.71
N VAL A 196 7.69 -14.51 1.49
CA VAL A 196 6.52 -14.44 2.36
C VAL A 196 6.94 -14.77 3.78
N THR A 197 6.60 -13.89 4.72
CA THR A 197 6.84 -14.08 6.15
C THR A 197 5.51 -14.21 6.89
N LEU A 198 5.33 -15.30 7.63
CA LEU A 198 4.12 -15.62 8.38
C LEU A 198 4.42 -15.84 9.86
N PRO A 199 3.46 -15.58 10.76
CA PRO A 199 3.54 -16.05 12.15
C PRO A 199 3.70 -17.58 12.23
N ALA A 200 4.49 -18.05 13.19
CA ALA A 200 4.77 -19.48 13.37
C ALA A 200 3.51 -20.35 13.58
N ASN A 201 2.44 -19.77 14.13
CA ASN A 201 1.16 -20.43 14.41
C ASN A 201 0.14 -20.33 13.26
N THR A 202 0.54 -19.84 12.09
CA THR A 202 -0.37 -19.69 10.94
C THR A 202 -0.90 -21.05 10.50
N LYS A 203 -2.22 -21.12 10.28
CA LYS A 203 -2.92 -22.26 9.68
C LYS A 203 -3.12 -22.02 8.19
N ALA A 204 -2.65 -22.93 7.35
CA ALA A 204 -2.82 -22.81 5.90
C ALA A 204 -2.61 -24.12 5.17
N ASP A 205 -3.28 -24.27 4.03
CA ASP A 205 -2.98 -25.22 2.99
C ASP A 205 -2.06 -24.54 1.97
N VAL A 206 -0.79 -24.92 1.96
CA VAL A 206 0.27 -24.23 1.21
C VAL A 206 0.54 -24.90 -0.12
N SER A 207 0.61 -24.11 -1.19
CA SER A 207 1.07 -24.53 -2.51
C SER A 207 2.13 -23.59 -3.04
N ILE A 208 3.39 -24.04 -3.16
CA ILE A 208 4.52 -23.26 -3.70
C ILE A 208 4.89 -23.82 -5.07
N LYS A 209 4.83 -22.98 -6.12
CA LYS A 209 5.14 -23.36 -7.49
C LYS A 209 6.32 -22.57 -8.04
N THR A 210 7.42 -23.29 -8.37
CA THR A 210 8.67 -22.71 -8.91
C THR A 210 9.15 -23.51 -10.12
N PRO A 211 8.58 -23.33 -11.33
CA PRO A 211 8.93 -24.13 -12.50
C PRO A 211 10.41 -24.09 -12.90
N TYR A 212 11.08 -22.95 -12.70
CA TYR A 212 12.50 -22.73 -13.07
C TYR A 212 13.33 -22.19 -11.90
N GLY A 213 12.85 -22.34 -10.67
CA GLY A 213 13.53 -21.94 -9.45
C GLY A 213 13.33 -22.96 -8.34
N GLU A 214 13.67 -22.58 -7.13
CA GLU A 214 13.58 -23.42 -5.95
C GLU A 214 12.68 -22.80 -4.87
N ALA A 215 12.08 -23.64 -4.05
CA ALA A 215 11.29 -23.24 -2.88
C ALA A 215 12.11 -23.46 -1.61
N TYR A 216 12.19 -22.45 -0.77
CA TYR A 216 12.87 -22.47 0.53
C TYR A 216 11.89 -22.13 1.64
N SER A 217 11.97 -22.85 2.76
CA SER A 217 11.13 -22.55 3.93
C SER A 217 11.82 -22.95 5.23
N ASP A 218 11.61 -22.18 6.28
CA ASP A 218 11.90 -22.53 7.67
C ASP A 218 10.63 -22.77 8.51
N MET A 219 9.45 -22.83 7.84
CA MET A 219 8.19 -23.20 8.45
C MET A 219 8.09 -24.73 8.59
N ASP A 220 7.52 -25.18 9.70
CA ASP A 220 7.25 -26.61 9.96
C ASP A 220 6.04 -27.08 9.12
N MET A 221 6.33 -27.54 7.87
CA MET A 221 5.29 -27.99 6.94
C MET A 221 5.06 -29.51 7.05
N GLU A 222 3.80 -29.92 7.14
CA GLU A 222 3.39 -31.31 7.02
C GLU A 222 3.12 -31.65 5.55
N PHE A 223 3.79 -32.69 5.05
CA PHE A 223 3.67 -33.11 3.65
C PHE A 223 2.72 -34.31 3.50
N PRO A 224 1.92 -34.36 2.43
CA PRO A 224 1.10 -35.56 2.16
C PRO A 224 1.97 -36.79 2.02
N LYS A 225 1.54 -37.92 2.58
CA LYS A 225 2.21 -39.22 2.39
C LYS A 225 2.18 -39.55 0.91
N SER A 226 3.35 -39.77 0.29
CA SER A 226 3.43 -40.16 -1.12
C SER A 226 3.35 -41.67 -1.25
N ASP A 227 2.31 -42.18 -1.92
CA ASP A 227 2.26 -43.54 -2.40
C ASP A 227 3.02 -43.67 -3.76
N GLY A 228 4.26 -44.18 -3.74
CA GLY A 228 4.97 -44.54 -4.96
C GLY A 228 6.02 -43.53 -5.47
N MET A 229 6.53 -43.75 -6.71
CA MET A 229 7.60 -42.97 -7.33
C MET A 229 7.23 -41.47 -7.42
N ARG A 230 8.04 -40.60 -6.77
CA ARG A 230 7.88 -39.15 -6.87
C ARG A 230 8.20 -38.71 -8.30
N LYS A 231 7.20 -38.20 -9.02
CA LYS A 231 7.47 -37.30 -10.16
C LYS A 231 8.17 -36.06 -9.61
N VAL A 232 9.29 -35.67 -10.23
CA VAL A 232 9.88 -34.37 -9.97
C VAL A 232 8.83 -33.31 -10.32
N SER A 233 8.26 -32.67 -9.31
CA SER A 233 7.23 -31.64 -9.46
C SER A 233 7.82 -30.29 -9.11
N SER A 234 7.57 -29.28 -9.94
CA SER A 234 7.88 -27.89 -9.64
C SER A 234 6.92 -27.28 -8.59
N THR A 235 6.03 -28.11 -8.02
CA THR A 235 5.04 -27.67 -7.04
C THR A 235 5.25 -28.44 -5.73
N VAL A 236 5.48 -27.71 -4.65
CA VAL A 236 5.51 -28.21 -3.27
C VAL A 236 4.14 -27.94 -2.65
N LYS A 237 3.52 -28.98 -2.09
CA LYS A 237 2.24 -28.88 -1.34
C LYS A 237 2.44 -29.42 0.07
N GLY A 238 1.86 -28.73 1.04
CA GLY A 238 1.87 -29.12 2.45
C GLY A 238 0.87 -28.32 3.25
N THR A 239 0.76 -28.64 4.54
CA THR A 239 -0.10 -27.92 5.47
C THR A 239 0.73 -27.30 6.58
N LEU A 240 0.28 -26.18 7.12
CA LEU A 240 0.83 -25.54 8.31
C LEU A 240 -0.19 -25.64 9.43
N ASN A 241 0.24 -26.16 10.59
CA ASN A 241 -0.58 -26.26 11.83
C ASN A 241 -1.96 -26.92 11.59
N GLY A 242 -1.98 -28.01 10.82
CA GLY A 242 -3.19 -28.80 10.54
C GLY A 242 -4.06 -28.24 9.40
N GLY A 243 -3.55 -27.32 8.59
CA GLY A 243 -4.27 -26.79 7.44
C GLY A 243 -5.21 -25.62 7.75
N GLY A 244 -5.78 -25.04 6.71
CA GLY A 244 -6.67 -23.86 6.81
C GLY A 244 -6.96 -23.25 5.45
N VAL A 245 -6.89 -21.92 5.36
CA VAL A 245 -7.06 -21.18 4.11
C VAL A 245 -5.97 -21.54 3.10
N GLU A 246 -6.28 -21.46 1.82
CA GLU A 246 -5.30 -21.66 0.75
C GLU A 246 -4.29 -20.50 0.69
N LEU A 247 -2.99 -20.86 0.73
CA LEU A 247 -1.88 -19.97 0.46
C LEU A 247 -1.13 -20.46 -0.79
N ALA A 248 -1.28 -19.75 -1.89
CA ALA A 248 -0.61 -20.03 -3.16
C ALA A 248 0.56 -19.07 -3.38
N ILE A 249 1.76 -19.59 -3.54
CA ILE A 249 2.99 -18.84 -3.83
C ILE A 249 3.53 -19.30 -5.17
N LYS A 250 3.80 -18.37 -6.10
CA LYS A 250 4.36 -18.72 -7.40
C LYS A 250 5.46 -17.77 -7.81
N ALA A 251 6.67 -18.32 -8.03
CA ALA A 251 7.81 -17.63 -8.64
C ALA A 251 8.24 -18.42 -9.88
N SER A 252 7.88 -17.97 -11.10
CA SER A 252 8.02 -18.83 -12.28
C SER A 252 9.47 -19.00 -12.73
N TYR A 253 10.24 -17.92 -12.82
CA TYR A 253 11.65 -17.91 -13.26
C TYR A 253 12.62 -17.52 -12.13
N SER A 254 12.19 -17.66 -10.88
CA SER A 254 12.99 -17.31 -9.71
C SER A 254 12.59 -18.18 -8.51
N ASN A 255 13.16 -17.88 -7.35
CA ASN A 255 12.94 -18.62 -6.13
C ASN A 255 11.74 -18.08 -5.33
N ALA A 256 11.12 -18.96 -4.57
CA ALA A 256 10.09 -18.63 -3.58
C ALA A 256 10.63 -18.90 -2.18
N TYR A 257 10.34 -18.00 -1.26
CA TYR A 257 10.74 -18.09 0.15
C TYR A 257 9.51 -18.01 1.03
N LEU A 258 9.38 -18.92 1.98
CA LEU A 258 8.33 -18.93 3.00
C LEU A 258 8.99 -18.96 4.38
N ARG A 259 8.87 -17.85 5.11
CA ARG A 259 9.60 -17.60 6.35
C ARG A 259 8.70 -17.59 7.57
N LYS A 260 9.27 -18.00 8.68
CA LYS A 260 8.71 -17.84 10.02
C LYS A 260 9.11 -16.47 10.59
N LYS A 261 8.10 -15.74 11.13
CA LYS A 261 8.29 -14.46 11.82
C LYS A 261 8.78 -14.68 13.25
#